data_770fb0773acbdb2be0f6081d1f199823
#
_entry.id   770fb0773acbdb2be0f6081d1f199823
#
_cell.length_a   1.000
_cell.length_b   1.000
_cell.length_c   1.000
_cell.angle_alpha   90.00
_cell.angle_beta   90.00
_cell.angle_gamma   90.00
#
_symmetry.space_group_name_H-M   'P 1'
#
loop_
_entity.id
_entity.type
_entity.pdbx_description
1 polymer ?
#
loop_
_entity_poly.entity_id
_entity_poly.type
_entity_poly.pdbx_seq_one_letter_code
_entity_poly.pdbx_strand_id
1 'polypeptide(L)'
;MTDNQKLIDQLKEKADPLITKGVDGMTEQEKEQLRGYYKQAKQLKDEMDVKQAAGLFSATAGDDGTKHIDVKSLRSTMPRMIRKQAAANGITKGIGSDGSALFPIPLINTTPYAGDTTAEHAPRLVDVLPTVTRSAAVYDAIVENGTTGNAAVVKPGEKKPQTTLALKKVEKRLQVIATVSDPIDKYVLQDTANLDTYVGTRLTDKVMDALETEVITGDGQEGHLTGLASITGIQEQAWDATMLDTIAAAVNKLETIGVTAQTIAMSPSDWLTLQRQKNNNGDYYMSNVLDAVTRKAWGVTIATVAGLAAGTAYVIGQDALTLSTGGQIDVEWNPYSSFDTNQTIARVEGRWQLDCYSPQRIVKTTLKAA
;
A
#
# COMPACT_ATOMS: atom_id res chain seq x y z
N MET A 1 -14.28 23.61 2.79
CA MET A 1 -14.79 23.58 1.40
C MET A 1 -13.67 24.10 0.52
N THR A 2 -13.25 23.34 -0.46
CA THR A 2 -12.24 23.77 -1.43
C THR A 2 -12.82 24.84 -2.35
N ASP A 3 -11.98 25.75 -2.87
CA ASP A 3 -12.46 26.85 -3.75
C ASP A 3 -13.19 26.33 -4.99
N ASN A 4 -12.79 25.17 -5.52
CA ASN A 4 -13.46 24.50 -6.63
C ASN A 4 -14.87 24.01 -6.25
N GLN A 5 -15.09 23.59 -5.01
CA GLN A 5 -16.44 23.20 -4.54
C GLN A 5 -17.39 24.39 -4.50
N LYS A 6 -16.92 25.56 -4.04
CA LYS A 6 -17.69 26.79 -4.05
C LYS A 6 -18.05 27.24 -5.48
N LEU A 7 -17.11 27.09 -6.42
CA LEU A 7 -17.34 27.38 -7.83
C LEU A 7 -18.38 26.46 -8.47
N ILE A 8 -18.35 25.17 -8.14
CA ILE A 8 -19.35 24.18 -8.61
C ILE A 8 -20.74 24.57 -8.06
N ASP A 9 -20.82 24.92 -6.79
CA ASP A 9 -22.10 25.31 -6.17
C ASP A 9 -22.65 26.61 -6.77
N GLN A 10 -21.80 27.58 -7.08
CA GLN A 10 -22.18 28.80 -7.82
C GLN A 10 -22.67 28.51 -9.25
N LEU A 11 -22.02 27.54 -9.94
CA LEU A 11 -22.46 27.11 -11.29
C LEU A 11 -23.82 26.41 -11.23
N LYS A 12 -24.07 25.62 -10.18
CA LYS A 12 -25.38 25.00 -9.95
C LYS A 12 -26.46 26.03 -9.70
N GLU A 13 -26.21 27.00 -8.82
CA GLU A 13 -27.16 28.09 -8.52
C GLU A 13 -27.53 28.90 -9.77
N LYS A 14 -26.59 29.09 -10.70
CA LYS A 14 -26.85 29.74 -11.99
C LYS A 14 -27.58 28.84 -12.98
N ALA A 15 -27.42 27.52 -12.88
CA ALA A 15 -28.09 26.55 -13.74
C ALA A 15 -29.52 26.23 -13.28
N ASP A 16 -29.82 26.29 -11.98
CA ASP A 16 -31.12 25.96 -11.39
C ASP A 16 -32.31 26.71 -12.02
N PRO A 17 -32.27 28.03 -12.25
CA PRO A 17 -33.41 28.75 -12.89
C PRO A 17 -33.62 28.29 -14.35
N LEU A 18 -32.56 27.87 -15.04
CA LEU A 18 -32.67 27.32 -16.41
C LEU A 18 -33.25 25.91 -16.39
N ILE A 19 -32.82 25.09 -15.45
CA ILE A 19 -33.33 23.71 -15.29
C ILE A 19 -34.83 23.72 -14.93
N THR A 20 -35.27 24.68 -14.09
CA THR A 20 -36.66 24.80 -13.66
C THR A 20 -37.59 25.16 -14.81
N LYS A 21 -37.11 25.88 -15.85
CA LYS A 21 -37.87 26.18 -17.05
C LYS A 21 -38.22 24.96 -17.93
N GLY A 22 -37.51 23.85 -17.77
CA GLY A 22 -37.68 22.67 -18.61
C GLY A 22 -37.11 22.85 -20.03
N VAL A 23 -36.70 21.76 -20.64
CA VAL A 23 -36.00 21.76 -21.95
C VAL A 23 -36.86 22.35 -23.08
N ASP A 24 -38.20 22.21 -22.99
CA ASP A 24 -39.13 22.68 -24.00
C ASP A 24 -39.45 24.18 -23.88
N GLY A 25 -39.15 24.78 -22.72
CA GLY A 25 -39.36 26.20 -22.48
C GLY A 25 -38.10 27.08 -22.63
N MET A 26 -36.95 26.48 -23.00
CA MET A 26 -35.69 27.19 -23.18
C MET A 26 -35.46 27.64 -24.62
N THR A 27 -34.89 28.81 -24.77
CA THR A 27 -34.36 29.28 -26.07
C THR A 27 -33.03 28.56 -26.37
N GLU A 28 -32.62 28.51 -27.64
CA GLU A 28 -31.34 27.86 -28.02
C GLU A 28 -30.12 28.51 -27.33
N GLN A 29 -30.18 29.83 -27.05
CA GLN A 29 -29.14 30.51 -26.30
C GLN A 29 -29.08 30.06 -24.84
N GLU A 30 -30.22 29.84 -24.19
CA GLU A 30 -30.30 29.32 -22.81
C GLU A 30 -29.83 27.89 -22.72
N LYS A 31 -30.13 27.05 -23.73
CA LYS A 31 -29.60 25.67 -23.84
C LYS A 31 -28.10 25.64 -23.97
N GLU A 32 -27.53 26.57 -24.74
CA GLU A 32 -26.08 26.65 -24.93
C GLU A 32 -25.37 27.15 -23.67
N GLN A 33 -25.97 28.10 -22.93
CA GLN A 33 -25.50 28.53 -21.63
C GLN A 33 -25.52 27.40 -20.60
N LEU A 34 -26.57 26.59 -20.55
CA LEU A 34 -26.70 25.45 -19.66
C LEU A 34 -25.63 24.38 -19.97
N ARG A 35 -25.37 24.09 -21.26
CA ARG A 35 -24.30 23.23 -21.70
C ARG A 35 -22.91 23.76 -21.29
N GLY A 36 -22.73 25.08 -21.34
CA GLY A 36 -21.50 25.75 -20.88
C GLY A 36 -21.27 25.57 -19.38
N TYR A 37 -22.29 25.78 -18.57
CA TYR A 37 -22.21 25.57 -17.11
C TYR A 37 -21.93 24.12 -16.75
N TYR A 38 -22.59 23.20 -17.44
CA TYR A 38 -22.36 21.76 -17.24
C TYR A 38 -20.91 21.33 -17.60
N LYS A 39 -20.38 21.86 -18.71
CA LYS A 39 -19.00 21.59 -19.16
C LYS A 39 -17.98 22.14 -18.15
N GLN A 40 -18.18 23.35 -17.63
CA GLN A 40 -17.31 23.95 -16.63
C GLN A 40 -17.39 23.20 -15.29
N ALA A 41 -18.58 22.85 -14.83
CA ALA A 41 -18.76 22.08 -13.60
C ALA A 41 -18.10 20.69 -13.70
N LYS A 42 -18.17 20.05 -14.87
CA LYS A 42 -17.51 18.77 -15.13
C LYS A 42 -15.98 18.91 -15.11
N GLN A 43 -15.42 19.95 -15.73
CA GLN A 43 -13.98 20.21 -15.70
C GLN A 43 -13.46 20.45 -14.27
N LEU A 44 -14.17 21.27 -13.48
CA LEU A 44 -13.81 21.53 -12.08
C LEU A 44 -13.90 20.26 -11.23
N LYS A 45 -14.89 19.41 -11.50
CA LYS A 45 -15.01 18.12 -10.82
C LYS A 45 -13.87 17.15 -11.19
N ASP A 46 -13.51 17.10 -12.48
CA ASP A 46 -12.39 16.30 -12.96
C ASP A 46 -11.05 16.79 -12.35
N GLU A 47 -10.86 18.13 -12.23
CA GLU A 47 -9.70 18.69 -11.55
C GLU A 47 -9.68 18.39 -10.04
N MET A 48 -10.84 18.40 -9.38
CA MET A 48 -10.95 18.02 -7.97
C MET A 48 -10.64 16.53 -7.79
N ASP A 49 -11.16 15.69 -8.67
CA ASP A 49 -10.88 14.25 -8.66
C ASP A 49 -9.39 13.96 -8.87
N VAL A 50 -8.72 14.70 -9.77
CA VAL A 50 -7.27 14.62 -9.99
C VAL A 50 -6.48 15.12 -8.77
N LYS A 51 -6.89 16.26 -8.17
CA LYS A 51 -6.25 16.78 -6.94
C LYS A 51 -6.49 15.87 -5.74
N GLN A 52 -7.68 15.28 -5.62
CA GLN A 52 -8.02 14.34 -4.57
C GLN A 52 -7.25 13.01 -4.78
N ALA A 53 -7.11 12.55 -6.01
CA ALA A 53 -6.24 11.41 -6.34
C ALA A 53 -4.77 11.73 -6.04
N ALA A 54 -4.27 12.91 -6.44
CA ALA A 54 -2.93 13.37 -6.11
C ALA A 54 -2.73 13.55 -4.59
N GLY A 55 -3.76 13.96 -3.86
CA GLY A 55 -3.75 14.05 -2.39
C GLY A 55 -3.81 12.69 -1.68
N LEU A 56 -4.45 11.70 -2.30
CA LEU A 56 -4.44 10.30 -1.85
C LEU A 56 -3.09 9.62 -2.11
N PHE A 57 -2.37 10.07 -3.14
CA PHE A 57 -1.00 9.62 -3.45
C PHE A 57 0.08 10.46 -2.76
N SER A 58 -0.21 11.70 -2.36
CA SER A 58 0.58 12.36 -1.33
C SER A 58 0.12 11.75 -0.01
N ALA A 59 0.87 10.74 0.43
CA ALA A 59 0.64 10.07 1.69
C ALA A 59 0.23 11.08 2.76
N THR A 60 -0.84 10.80 3.46
CA THR A 60 -1.17 11.47 4.71
C THR A 60 0.09 11.42 5.56
N ALA A 61 0.71 12.55 5.76
CA ALA A 61 1.76 12.67 6.75
C ALA A 61 1.10 12.27 8.07
N GLY A 62 1.53 11.15 8.65
CA GLY A 62 1.25 10.89 10.05
C GLY A 62 1.83 12.04 10.86
N ASP A 63 1.40 12.16 12.10
CA ASP A 63 1.86 13.19 13.04
C ASP A 63 3.40 13.21 13.24
N ASP A 64 4.09 12.15 12.75
CA ASP A 64 5.54 11.96 12.76
C ASP A 64 6.25 12.34 11.44
N GLY A 65 5.52 12.78 10.43
CA GLY A 65 6.07 13.17 9.11
C GLY A 65 6.41 12.00 8.18
N THR A 66 6.19 10.74 8.59
CA THR A 66 6.41 9.58 7.74
C THR A 66 5.21 9.31 6.83
N LYS A 67 5.49 8.94 5.58
CA LYS A 67 4.46 8.64 4.59
C LYS A 67 4.22 7.13 4.55
N HIS A 68 2.98 6.70 4.73
CA HIS A 68 2.57 5.30 4.63
C HIS A 68 1.75 5.08 3.35
N ILE A 69 1.90 3.89 2.71
CA ILE A 69 0.98 3.49 1.65
C ILE A 69 -0.36 3.10 2.30
N ASP A 70 -1.41 3.82 1.98
CA ASP A 70 -2.75 3.40 2.33
C ASP A 70 -3.32 2.49 1.23
N VAL A 71 -3.21 1.18 1.46
CA VAL A 71 -3.73 0.14 0.55
C VAL A 71 -5.25 0.23 0.40
N LYS A 72 -5.97 0.74 1.41
CA LYS A 72 -7.42 0.99 1.29
C LYS A 72 -7.72 2.07 0.25
N SER A 73 -6.89 3.11 0.19
CA SER A 73 -7.04 4.18 -0.81
C SER A 73 -6.67 3.70 -2.21
N LEU A 74 -5.63 2.88 -2.36
CA LEU A 74 -5.29 2.21 -3.63
C LEU A 74 -6.46 1.34 -4.11
N ARG A 75 -7.05 0.53 -3.23
CA ARG A 75 -8.17 -0.35 -3.56
C ARG A 75 -9.42 0.42 -4.02
N SER A 76 -9.70 1.60 -3.48
CA SER A 76 -10.82 2.43 -3.91
C SER A 76 -10.57 3.19 -5.21
N THR A 77 -9.30 3.49 -5.52
CA THR A 77 -8.90 4.32 -6.67
C THR A 77 -8.62 3.48 -7.92
N MET A 78 -8.13 2.24 -7.76
CA MET A 78 -7.83 1.31 -8.85
C MET A 78 -9.01 1.03 -9.79
N PRO A 79 -10.23 0.77 -9.32
CA PRO A 79 -11.38 0.54 -10.20
C PRO A 79 -11.64 1.70 -11.16
N ARG A 80 -11.35 2.92 -10.71
CA ARG A 80 -11.57 4.15 -11.47
C ARG A 80 -10.50 4.36 -12.54
N MET A 81 -9.26 4.00 -12.24
CA MET A 81 -8.14 4.05 -13.18
C MET A 81 -8.31 2.99 -14.27
N ILE A 82 -8.70 1.77 -13.90
CA ILE A 82 -8.99 0.68 -14.83
C ILE A 82 -10.08 1.08 -15.81
N ARG A 83 -11.20 1.65 -15.34
CA ARG A 83 -12.27 2.15 -16.22
C ARG A 83 -11.79 3.24 -17.17
N LYS A 84 -10.94 4.14 -16.71
CA LYS A 84 -10.42 5.24 -17.53
C LYS A 84 -9.49 4.70 -18.62
N GLN A 85 -8.67 3.71 -18.29
CA GLN A 85 -7.76 3.06 -19.24
C GLN A 85 -8.51 2.15 -20.22
N ALA A 86 -9.49 1.38 -19.75
CA ALA A 86 -10.36 0.58 -20.61
C ALA A 86 -11.13 1.46 -21.62
N ALA A 87 -11.65 2.61 -21.17
CA ALA A 87 -12.31 3.58 -22.03
C ALA A 87 -11.33 4.22 -23.04
N ALA A 88 -10.09 4.52 -22.65
CA ALA A 88 -9.06 5.05 -23.54
C ALA A 88 -8.64 4.04 -24.61
N ASN A 89 -8.71 2.75 -24.32
CA ASN A 89 -8.38 1.65 -25.24
C ASN A 89 -9.58 1.20 -26.09
N GLY A 90 -10.68 1.97 -26.11
CA GLY A 90 -11.86 1.67 -26.92
C GLY A 90 -12.76 0.57 -26.33
N ILE A 91 -12.51 0.12 -25.12
CA ILE A 91 -13.40 -0.78 -24.37
C ILE A 91 -14.46 0.10 -23.69
N THR A 92 -15.32 0.68 -24.48
CA THR A 92 -16.49 1.40 -23.97
C THR A 92 -17.63 0.40 -23.83
N LYS A 93 -18.29 0.39 -22.65
CA LYS A 93 -19.58 -0.26 -22.52
C LYS A 93 -20.49 0.24 -23.64
N GLY A 94 -21.05 -0.65 -24.42
CA GLY A 94 -22.08 -0.36 -25.41
C GLY A 94 -23.42 0.02 -24.77
N ILE A 95 -23.37 1.05 -23.88
CA ILE A 95 -24.56 1.70 -23.37
C ILE A 95 -24.82 2.84 -24.31
N GLY A 96 -25.90 2.79 -25.06
CA GLY A 96 -26.40 3.89 -25.82
C GLY A 96 -26.49 5.14 -24.93
N SER A 97 -26.31 6.32 -25.50
CA SER A 97 -26.32 7.60 -24.80
C SER A 97 -27.66 7.91 -24.09
N ASP A 98 -28.67 7.11 -24.32
CA ASP A 98 -30.05 7.18 -23.80
C ASP A 98 -30.38 6.14 -22.71
N GLY A 99 -29.44 5.26 -22.37
CA GLY A 99 -29.64 4.22 -21.36
C GLY A 99 -30.54 3.07 -21.79
N SER A 100 -30.97 3.01 -23.08
CA SER A 100 -31.75 1.91 -23.58
C SER A 100 -30.83 0.75 -24.00
N ALA A 101 -31.01 -0.40 -23.37
CA ALA A 101 -30.41 -1.65 -23.82
C ALA A 101 -31.09 -2.05 -25.13
N LEU A 102 -30.33 -2.15 -26.21
CA LEU A 102 -30.85 -2.54 -27.55
C LEU A 102 -31.39 -3.97 -27.60
N PHE A 103 -31.20 -4.77 -26.56
CA PHE A 103 -31.81 -6.07 -26.37
C PHE A 103 -32.13 -6.29 -24.87
N PRO A 104 -33.39 -6.68 -24.51
CA PRO A 104 -33.67 -7.18 -23.19
C PRO A 104 -33.18 -8.62 -23.06
N ILE A 105 -31.87 -8.82 -23.08
CA ILE A 105 -31.31 -10.03 -22.50
C ILE A 105 -31.58 -9.85 -21.00
N PRO A 106 -32.31 -10.78 -20.33
CA PRO A 106 -32.37 -10.75 -18.90
C PRO A 106 -30.93 -10.82 -18.45
N LEU A 107 -30.40 -9.69 -17.99
CA LEU A 107 -29.16 -9.65 -17.23
C LEU A 107 -29.43 -10.62 -16.07
N ILE A 108 -28.98 -11.85 -16.23
CA ILE A 108 -28.72 -12.68 -15.08
C ILE A 108 -27.70 -11.83 -14.34
N ASN A 109 -28.19 -11.19 -13.29
CA ASN A 109 -27.37 -10.41 -12.39
C ASN A 109 -26.53 -11.44 -11.61
N THR A 110 -25.62 -12.09 -12.34
CA THR A 110 -24.52 -12.79 -11.74
C THR A 110 -23.64 -11.68 -11.18
N THR A 111 -24.06 -11.20 -10.00
CA THR A 111 -23.11 -10.56 -9.10
C THR A 111 -21.90 -11.48 -9.10
N PRO A 112 -20.79 -11.12 -9.72
CA PRO A 112 -19.61 -11.96 -9.67
C PRO A 112 -19.29 -12.04 -8.20
N TYR A 113 -19.46 -13.20 -7.63
CA TYR A 113 -19.05 -13.66 -6.31
C TYR A 113 -18.78 -12.52 -5.32
N ALA A 114 -19.84 -11.90 -4.80
CA ALA A 114 -19.74 -10.81 -3.81
C ALA A 114 -19.08 -11.28 -2.49
N GLY A 115 -18.87 -12.58 -2.32
CA GLY A 115 -18.25 -13.14 -1.15
C GLY A 115 -16.75 -12.89 -1.03
N ASP A 116 -16.05 -12.67 -2.14
CA ASP A 116 -14.59 -12.56 -2.13
C ASP A 116 -14.05 -11.12 -2.25
N THR A 117 -14.92 -10.16 -2.56
CA THR A 117 -14.54 -8.75 -2.69
C THR A 117 -14.37 -8.04 -1.34
N THR A 118 -14.79 -8.66 -0.27
CA THR A 118 -14.73 -8.14 1.11
C THR A 118 -13.72 -8.88 1.99
N ALA A 119 -12.96 -9.83 1.45
CA ALA A 119 -11.85 -10.40 2.20
C ALA A 119 -10.85 -9.30 2.54
N GLU A 120 -10.98 -8.73 3.74
CA GLU A 120 -9.92 -7.92 4.31
C GLU A 120 -8.70 -8.82 4.38
N HIS A 121 -7.70 -8.51 3.58
CA HIS A 121 -6.41 -9.18 3.71
C HIS A 121 -5.87 -8.95 5.12
N ALA A 122 -5.26 -9.97 5.70
CA ALA A 122 -4.50 -9.79 6.92
C ALA A 122 -3.51 -8.63 6.73
N PRO A 123 -3.30 -7.78 7.74
CA PRO A 123 -2.37 -6.67 7.60
C PRO A 123 -1.01 -7.22 7.15
N ARG A 124 -0.51 -6.67 6.06
CA ARG A 124 0.79 -7.01 5.48
C ARG A 124 1.86 -6.14 6.13
N LEU A 125 3.10 -6.60 6.14
CA LEU A 125 4.23 -5.77 6.59
C LEU A 125 4.36 -4.52 5.71
N VAL A 126 4.13 -4.66 4.42
CA VAL A 126 4.15 -3.56 3.44
C VAL A 126 3.20 -2.41 3.81
N ASP A 127 2.06 -2.71 4.45
CA ASP A 127 1.07 -1.71 4.85
C ASP A 127 1.53 -0.82 6.01
N VAL A 128 2.52 -1.29 6.77
CA VAL A 128 3.03 -0.63 7.99
C VAL A 128 4.36 0.09 7.73
N LEU A 129 5.08 -0.30 6.67
CA LEU A 129 6.37 0.31 6.35
C LEU A 129 6.21 1.71 5.75
N PRO A 130 7.09 2.66 6.14
CA PRO A 130 7.14 3.96 5.48
C PRO A 130 7.54 3.82 4.01
N THR A 131 6.93 4.60 3.14
CA THR A 131 7.20 4.56 1.70
C THR A 131 7.75 5.86 1.17
N VAL A 132 8.69 5.73 0.22
CA VAL A 132 9.30 6.86 -0.47
C VAL A 132 9.21 6.63 -1.98
N THR A 133 8.66 7.61 -2.70
CA THR A 133 8.64 7.57 -4.17
C THR A 133 9.97 8.03 -4.72
N ARG A 134 10.56 7.22 -5.60
CA ARG A 134 11.81 7.52 -6.30
C ARG A 134 11.53 7.96 -7.73
N SER A 135 12.19 9.03 -8.16
CA SER A 135 12.10 9.52 -9.54
C SER A 135 12.99 8.74 -10.52
N ALA A 136 14.01 8.04 -10.02
CA ALA A 136 14.95 7.24 -10.81
C ALA A 136 14.86 5.77 -10.43
N ALA A 137 14.97 4.89 -11.44
CA ALA A 137 14.97 3.45 -11.22
C ALA A 137 16.23 2.93 -10.51
N VAL A 138 17.33 3.66 -10.66
CA VAL A 138 18.60 3.39 -9.98
C VAL A 138 18.94 4.60 -9.13
N TYR A 139 19.28 4.39 -7.88
CA TYR A 139 19.62 5.45 -6.93
C TYR A 139 20.64 4.95 -5.90
N ASP A 140 21.32 5.90 -5.29
CA ASP A 140 22.31 5.62 -4.26
C ASP A 140 21.68 5.74 -2.87
N ALA A 141 21.83 4.69 -2.07
CA ALA A 141 21.48 4.68 -0.65
C ALA A 141 22.76 4.78 0.19
N ILE A 142 22.74 5.63 1.21
CA ILE A 142 23.83 5.70 2.18
C ILE A 142 23.43 4.84 3.37
N VAL A 143 24.17 3.77 3.60
CA VAL A 143 23.95 2.83 4.71
C VAL A 143 25.01 3.05 5.76
N GLU A 144 24.60 3.18 7.02
CA GLU A 144 25.49 3.23 8.16
C GLU A 144 26.02 1.82 8.48
N ASN A 145 27.33 1.64 8.44
CA ASN A 145 27.99 0.37 8.75
C ASN A 145 28.70 0.39 10.10
N GLY A 146 28.26 1.25 10.99
CA GLY A 146 28.75 1.41 12.35
C GLY A 146 29.43 2.75 12.61
N THR A 147 29.46 3.11 13.88
CA THR A 147 30.12 4.31 14.38
C THR A 147 31.10 3.92 15.47
N THR A 148 32.33 4.36 15.36
CA THR A 148 33.38 4.10 16.37
C THR A 148 33.95 5.41 16.91
N GLY A 149 34.23 5.43 18.19
CA GLY A 149 34.74 6.61 18.88
C GLY A 149 33.75 7.13 19.94
N ASN A 150 34.25 7.89 20.86
CA ASN A 150 33.47 8.46 21.96
C ASN A 150 33.78 9.97 22.08
N ALA A 151 32.75 10.73 22.42
CA ALA A 151 32.93 12.10 22.90
C ALA A 151 33.44 12.07 24.34
N ALA A 152 34.40 12.93 24.67
CA ALA A 152 34.91 13.07 26.02
C ALA A 152 35.04 14.54 26.40
N VAL A 153 35.05 14.80 27.71
CA VAL A 153 35.37 16.12 28.23
C VAL A 153 36.86 16.40 27.98
N VAL A 154 37.14 17.49 27.31
CA VAL A 154 38.51 17.87 26.92
C VAL A 154 38.90 19.17 27.61
N LYS A 155 40.12 19.21 28.21
CA LYS A 155 40.64 20.41 28.80
C LYS A 155 41.11 21.42 27.73
N PRO A 156 41.15 22.71 28.06
CA PRO A 156 41.69 23.71 27.14
C PRO A 156 43.10 23.33 26.69
N GLY A 157 43.32 23.23 25.35
CA GLY A 157 44.61 22.88 24.76
C GLY A 157 44.82 21.39 24.48
N GLU A 158 43.98 20.49 24.92
CA GLU A 158 44.07 19.06 24.61
C GLU A 158 43.40 18.71 23.26
N LYS A 159 43.90 17.65 22.60
CA LYS A 159 43.35 17.13 21.35
C LYS A 159 41.97 16.49 21.60
N LYS A 160 40.96 16.93 20.81
CA LYS A 160 39.64 16.39 20.89
C LYS A 160 39.59 14.93 20.37
N PRO A 161 38.82 14.03 21.01
CA PRO A 161 38.62 12.68 20.50
C PRO A 161 37.94 12.73 19.13
N GLN A 162 38.27 11.78 18.27
CA GLN A 162 37.71 11.67 16.93
C GLN A 162 36.70 10.52 16.88
N THR A 163 35.53 10.79 16.32
CA THR A 163 34.54 9.79 16.01
C THR A 163 34.59 9.48 14.51
N THR A 164 34.65 8.21 14.16
CA THR A 164 34.62 7.73 12.77
C THR A 164 33.24 7.17 12.45
N LEU A 165 32.60 7.76 11.45
CA LEU A 165 31.33 7.30 10.90
C LEU A 165 31.61 6.44 9.68
N ALA A 166 31.31 5.14 9.75
CA ALA A 166 31.47 4.25 8.61
C ALA A 166 30.21 4.31 7.74
N LEU A 167 30.20 5.20 6.76
CA LEU A 167 29.12 5.33 5.79
C LEU A 167 29.50 4.59 4.50
N LYS A 168 28.62 3.73 4.02
CA LYS A 168 28.78 3.02 2.76
C LYS A 168 27.72 3.47 1.77
N LYS A 169 28.16 3.91 0.60
CA LYS A 169 27.29 4.16 -0.54
C LYS A 169 26.96 2.82 -1.21
N VAL A 170 25.67 2.50 -1.33
CA VAL A 170 25.19 1.28 -1.98
C VAL A 170 24.23 1.69 -3.09
N GLU A 171 24.55 1.29 -4.31
CA GLU A 171 23.63 1.44 -5.44
C GLU A 171 22.44 0.50 -5.25
N LYS A 172 21.24 1.05 -5.38
CA LYS A 172 19.98 0.33 -5.30
C LYS A 172 19.19 0.50 -6.59
N ARG A 173 18.44 -0.53 -6.94
CA ARG A 173 17.61 -0.54 -8.14
C ARG A 173 16.20 -0.98 -7.79
N LEU A 174 15.21 -0.26 -8.31
CA LEU A 174 13.82 -0.67 -8.22
C LEU A 174 13.59 -1.90 -9.10
N GLN A 175 13.11 -2.98 -8.50
CA GLN A 175 12.75 -4.20 -9.20
C GLN A 175 11.29 -4.17 -9.62
N VAL A 176 10.98 -4.80 -10.75
CA VAL A 176 9.62 -4.86 -11.31
C VAL A 176 8.94 -6.12 -10.78
N ILE A 177 7.76 -5.95 -10.21
CA ILE A 177 6.85 -7.06 -9.89
C ILE A 177 5.62 -6.89 -10.76
N ALA A 178 5.30 -7.91 -11.53
CA ALA A 178 4.23 -7.84 -12.52
C ALA A 178 3.43 -9.15 -12.57
N THR A 179 2.18 -9.03 -12.98
CA THR A 179 1.32 -10.18 -13.30
C THR A 179 0.46 -9.88 -14.52
N VAL A 180 0.07 -10.92 -15.22
CA VAL A 180 -0.76 -10.85 -16.43
C VAL A 180 -1.95 -11.77 -16.23
N SER A 181 -3.14 -11.36 -16.68
CA SER A 181 -4.33 -12.21 -16.65
C SER A 181 -4.32 -13.22 -17.79
N ASP A 182 -5.12 -14.28 -17.65
CA ASP A 182 -5.55 -15.06 -18.80
C ASP A 182 -6.35 -14.20 -19.78
N PRO A 183 -6.42 -14.59 -21.07
CA PRO A 183 -7.26 -13.90 -22.04
C PRO A 183 -8.74 -13.96 -21.63
N ILE A 184 -9.38 -12.80 -21.56
CA ILE A 184 -10.79 -12.64 -21.16
C ILE A 184 -11.59 -12.20 -22.40
N ASP A 185 -12.73 -12.83 -22.64
CA ASP A 185 -13.60 -12.46 -23.73
C ASP A 185 -14.10 -11.02 -23.60
N LYS A 186 -13.97 -10.24 -24.68
CA LYS A 186 -14.31 -8.83 -24.72
C LYS A 186 -15.78 -8.57 -24.41
N TYR A 187 -16.66 -9.43 -24.90
CA TYR A 187 -18.11 -9.27 -24.69
C TYR A 187 -18.48 -9.61 -23.25
N VAL A 188 -17.88 -10.63 -22.65
CA VAL A 188 -18.07 -10.95 -21.22
C VAL A 188 -17.62 -9.78 -20.37
N LEU A 189 -16.50 -9.11 -20.72
CA LEU A 189 -16.00 -7.94 -19.99
C LEU A 189 -16.94 -6.72 -20.14
N GLN A 190 -17.59 -6.57 -21.32
CA GLN A 190 -18.53 -5.48 -21.58
C GLN A 190 -19.90 -5.70 -20.93
N ASP A 191 -20.40 -6.94 -20.98
CA ASP A 191 -21.75 -7.29 -20.53
C ASP A 191 -21.82 -7.48 -19.01
N THR A 192 -20.71 -7.87 -18.37
CA THR A 192 -20.65 -8.08 -16.92
C THR A 192 -20.24 -6.81 -16.20
N ALA A 193 -21.16 -6.22 -15.46
CA ALA A 193 -20.87 -5.03 -14.67
C ALA A 193 -19.77 -5.31 -13.63
N ASN A 194 -18.76 -4.43 -13.59
CA ASN A 194 -17.63 -4.47 -12.66
C ASN A 194 -16.63 -5.63 -12.81
N LEU A 195 -16.68 -6.42 -13.87
CA LEU A 195 -15.71 -7.50 -14.10
C LEU A 195 -14.29 -6.93 -14.30
N ASP A 196 -14.16 -5.83 -15.02
CA ASP A 196 -12.91 -5.09 -15.22
C ASP A 196 -12.27 -4.69 -13.86
N THR A 197 -13.11 -4.19 -12.97
CA THR A 197 -12.75 -3.79 -11.61
C THR A 197 -12.32 -5.00 -10.78
N TYR A 198 -13.08 -6.09 -10.85
CA TYR A 198 -12.77 -7.32 -10.15
C TYR A 198 -11.42 -7.91 -10.58
N VAL A 199 -11.20 -8.05 -11.88
CA VAL A 199 -9.93 -8.57 -12.42
C VAL A 199 -8.76 -7.70 -12.00
N GLY A 200 -8.87 -6.38 -12.15
CA GLY A 200 -7.81 -5.46 -11.75
C GLY A 200 -7.49 -5.52 -10.26
N THR A 201 -8.52 -5.61 -9.39
CA THR A 201 -8.32 -5.76 -7.95
C THR A 201 -7.60 -7.07 -7.62
N ARG A 202 -8.02 -8.18 -8.23
CA ARG A 202 -7.39 -9.49 -8.00
C ARG A 202 -5.94 -9.55 -8.46
N LEU A 203 -5.64 -8.99 -9.63
CA LEU A 203 -4.26 -8.92 -10.13
C LEU A 203 -3.40 -8.03 -9.23
N THR A 204 -3.94 -6.91 -8.76
CA THR A 204 -3.25 -6.03 -7.81
C THR A 204 -2.97 -6.74 -6.49
N ASP A 205 -3.95 -7.48 -5.96
CA ASP A 205 -3.75 -8.28 -4.74
C ASP A 205 -2.61 -9.31 -4.94
N LYS A 206 -2.51 -9.94 -6.13
CA LYS A 206 -1.41 -10.86 -6.46
C LYS A 206 -0.05 -10.18 -6.52
N VAL A 207 0.03 -8.99 -7.10
CA VAL A 207 1.26 -8.20 -7.11
C VAL A 207 1.68 -7.81 -5.69
N MET A 208 0.72 -7.43 -4.84
CA MET A 208 0.99 -7.09 -3.45
C MET A 208 1.38 -8.30 -2.60
N ASP A 209 0.84 -9.48 -2.87
CA ASP A 209 1.25 -10.72 -2.21
C ASP A 209 2.68 -11.12 -2.62
N ALA A 210 3.02 -10.95 -3.90
CA ALA A 210 4.38 -11.17 -4.38
C ALA A 210 5.36 -10.16 -3.77
N LEU A 211 4.98 -8.88 -3.69
CA LEU A 211 5.77 -7.84 -3.03
C LEU A 211 6.01 -8.18 -1.56
N GLU A 212 4.97 -8.61 -0.83
CA GLU A 212 5.10 -9.01 0.57
C GLU A 212 6.10 -10.17 0.73
N THR A 213 6.01 -11.17 -0.16
CA THR A 213 6.94 -12.30 -0.17
C THR A 213 8.37 -11.85 -0.40
N GLU A 214 8.60 -10.97 -1.38
CA GLU A 214 9.92 -10.41 -1.67
C GLU A 214 10.45 -9.54 -0.52
N VAL A 215 9.60 -8.74 0.11
CA VAL A 215 9.98 -7.92 1.28
C VAL A 215 10.42 -8.77 2.45
N ILE A 216 9.85 -9.96 2.63
CA ILE A 216 10.22 -10.87 3.72
C ILE A 216 11.42 -11.73 3.36
N THR A 217 11.39 -12.41 2.21
CA THR A 217 12.31 -13.51 1.87
C THR A 217 13.22 -13.24 0.68
N GLY A 218 13.08 -12.10 0.02
CA GLY A 218 13.92 -11.74 -1.13
C GLY A 218 15.40 -11.90 -0.82
N ASP A 219 16.16 -12.49 -1.74
CA ASP A 219 17.57 -12.82 -1.54
C ASP A 219 18.54 -11.74 -2.04
N GLY A 220 18.02 -10.69 -2.67
CA GLY A 220 18.81 -9.58 -3.22
C GLY A 220 19.61 -9.93 -4.47
N GLN A 221 19.37 -11.11 -5.06
CA GLN A 221 19.97 -11.49 -6.34
C GLN A 221 19.31 -10.71 -7.49
N GLU A 222 19.86 -10.85 -8.71
CA GLU A 222 19.35 -10.13 -9.88
C GLU A 222 17.86 -10.44 -10.11
N GLY A 223 17.04 -9.38 -10.09
CA GLY A 223 15.58 -9.49 -10.23
C GLY A 223 14.81 -9.59 -8.92
N HIS A 224 15.45 -9.87 -7.80
CA HIS A 224 14.83 -9.96 -6.48
C HIS A 224 15.14 -8.76 -5.59
N LEU A 225 14.23 -8.47 -4.65
CA LEU A 225 14.49 -7.49 -3.60
C LEU A 225 15.44 -8.05 -2.53
N THR A 226 16.14 -7.16 -1.84
CA THR A 226 16.83 -7.57 -0.61
C THR A 226 15.80 -7.58 0.52
N GLY A 227 15.23 -8.75 0.80
CA GLY A 227 14.20 -8.93 1.83
C GLY A 227 14.76 -8.90 3.25
N LEU A 228 13.85 -8.80 4.21
CA LEU A 228 14.16 -8.69 5.63
C LEU A 228 15.03 -9.85 6.15
N ALA A 229 14.80 -11.06 5.65
CA ALA A 229 15.58 -12.26 6.02
C ALA A 229 17.03 -12.23 5.50
N SER A 230 17.31 -11.47 4.44
CA SER A 230 18.60 -11.41 3.75
C SER A 230 19.45 -10.20 4.17
N ILE A 231 18.91 -9.29 4.98
CA ILE A 231 19.65 -8.15 5.48
C ILE A 231 20.73 -8.64 6.46
N THR A 232 21.98 -8.29 6.19
CA THR A 232 23.10 -8.62 7.06
C THR A 232 23.29 -7.54 8.13
N GLY A 233 23.74 -7.97 9.34
CA GLY A 233 24.06 -7.04 10.43
C GLY A 233 22.88 -6.65 11.30
N ILE A 234 21.72 -7.30 11.16
CA ILE A 234 20.60 -7.17 12.10
C ILE A 234 20.97 -7.81 13.45
N GLN A 235 20.40 -7.28 14.51
CA GLN A 235 20.59 -7.84 15.85
C GLN A 235 19.79 -9.14 16.00
N GLU A 236 20.26 -10.05 16.84
CA GLU A 236 19.57 -11.30 17.14
C GLU A 236 19.21 -11.37 18.62
N GLN A 237 18.00 -11.86 18.90
CA GLN A 237 17.52 -12.19 20.25
C GLN A 237 17.13 -13.67 20.28
N ALA A 238 17.88 -14.45 21.04
CA ALA A 238 17.53 -15.84 21.30
C ALA A 238 16.28 -15.92 22.20
N TRP A 239 15.67 -17.10 22.22
CA TRP A 239 14.58 -17.39 23.14
C TRP A 239 14.99 -17.10 24.60
N ASP A 240 14.08 -16.46 25.33
CA ASP A 240 14.13 -16.26 26.77
C ASP A 240 13.06 -17.14 27.44
N ALA A 241 12.74 -16.89 28.68
CA ALA A 241 11.82 -17.70 29.50
C ALA A 241 10.42 -17.86 28.87
N THR A 242 9.89 -16.79 28.29
CA THR A 242 8.59 -16.78 27.61
C THR A 242 8.65 -15.99 26.29
N MET A 243 7.64 -16.17 25.45
CA MET A 243 7.51 -15.38 24.21
C MET A 243 7.40 -13.89 24.50
N LEU A 244 6.70 -13.50 25.58
CA LEU A 244 6.57 -12.11 26.02
C LEU A 244 7.92 -11.54 26.47
N ASP A 245 8.68 -12.29 27.27
CA ASP A 245 9.99 -11.87 27.75
C ASP A 245 10.98 -11.73 26.60
N THR A 246 10.92 -12.65 25.64
CA THR A 246 11.75 -12.60 24.42
C THR A 246 11.49 -11.33 23.62
N ILE A 247 10.22 -10.98 23.44
CA ILE A 247 9.83 -9.75 22.72
C ILE A 247 10.28 -8.51 23.53
N ALA A 248 10.08 -8.51 24.85
CA ALA A 248 10.51 -7.43 25.74
C ALA A 248 12.04 -7.22 25.65
N ALA A 249 12.81 -8.31 25.68
CA ALA A 249 14.26 -8.26 25.55
C ALA A 249 14.71 -7.68 24.20
N ALA A 250 13.98 -8.01 23.13
CA ALA A 250 14.26 -7.45 21.82
C ALA A 250 13.94 -5.95 21.72
N VAL A 251 12.81 -5.51 22.31
CA VAL A 251 12.47 -4.08 22.41
C VAL A 251 13.53 -3.35 23.23
N ASN A 252 13.95 -3.89 24.37
CA ASN A 252 14.98 -3.29 25.21
C ASN A 252 16.33 -3.16 24.49
N LYS A 253 16.68 -4.10 23.58
CA LYS A 253 17.89 -3.95 22.77
C LYS A 253 17.86 -2.72 21.87
N LEU A 254 16.70 -2.40 21.29
CA LEU A 254 16.53 -1.17 20.50
C LEU A 254 16.59 0.08 21.40
N GLU A 255 15.94 0.05 22.55
CA GLU A 255 15.96 1.16 23.48
C GLU A 255 17.37 1.44 24.00
N THR A 256 18.18 0.39 24.22
CA THR A 256 19.58 0.52 24.66
C THR A 256 20.44 1.31 23.68
N ILE A 257 20.15 1.21 22.37
CA ILE A 257 20.82 2.01 21.33
C ILE A 257 20.09 3.34 21.06
N GLY A 258 19.08 3.70 21.87
CA GLY A 258 18.32 4.95 21.74
C GLY A 258 17.31 4.94 20.60
N VAL A 259 16.87 3.77 20.13
CA VAL A 259 15.89 3.61 19.05
C VAL A 259 14.55 3.13 19.61
N THR A 260 13.47 3.81 19.26
CA THR A 260 12.12 3.39 19.62
C THR A 260 11.66 2.26 18.69
N ALA A 261 11.15 1.16 19.27
CA ALA A 261 10.52 0.10 18.49
C ALA A 261 9.20 0.59 17.90
N GLN A 262 9.00 0.42 16.61
CA GLN A 262 7.81 0.88 15.89
C GLN A 262 6.86 -0.28 15.58
N THR A 263 7.38 -1.41 15.12
CA THR A 263 6.56 -2.54 14.66
C THR A 263 7.20 -3.85 15.05
N ILE A 264 6.36 -4.80 15.47
CA ILE A 264 6.73 -6.20 15.66
C ILE A 264 6.05 -7.01 14.56
N ALA A 265 6.84 -7.54 13.63
CA ALA A 265 6.34 -8.43 12.59
C ALA A 265 6.44 -9.88 13.06
N MET A 266 5.32 -10.62 13.06
CA MET A 266 5.28 -12.04 13.45
C MET A 266 4.23 -12.80 12.66
N SER A 267 4.30 -14.13 12.67
CA SER A 267 3.30 -14.96 12.00
C SER A 267 1.94 -14.90 12.71
N PRO A 268 0.81 -15.09 11.98
CA PRO A 268 -0.52 -15.19 12.61
C PRO A 268 -0.62 -16.30 13.64
N SER A 269 0.11 -17.41 13.45
CA SER A 269 0.16 -18.53 14.39
C SER A 269 0.87 -18.19 15.70
N ASP A 270 1.95 -17.41 15.62
CA ASP A 270 2.67 -16.93 16.80
C ASP A 270 1.84 -15.92 17.57
N TRP A 271 1.16 -15.02 16.87
CA TRP A 271 0.22 -14.10 17.48
C TRP A 271 -0.89 -14.84 18.25
N LEU A 272 -1.49 -15.88 17.64
CA LEU A 272 -2.48 -16.71 18.31
C LEU A 272 -1.90 -17.41 19.56
N THR A 273 -0.67 -17.92 19.45
CA THR A 273 0.03 -18.55 20.57
C THR A 273 0.26 -17.57 21.71
N LEU A 274 0.67 -16.34 21.38
CA LEU A 274 0.84 -15.27 22.35
C LEU A 274 -0.48 -14.91 23.08
N GLN A 275 -1.56 -14.78 22.33
CA GLN A 275 -2.89 -14.49 22.89
C GLN A 275 -3.40 -15.61 23.83
N ARG A 276 -3.04 -16.86 23.54
CA ARG A 276 -3.48 -18.04 24.30
C ARG A 276 -2.65 -18.30 25.55
N GLN A 277 -1.61 -17.53 25.82
CA GLN A 277 -0.81 -17.69 27.05
C GLN A 277 -1.65 -17.39 28.29
N LYS A 278 -1.56 -18.28 29.27
CA LYS A 278 -2.29 -18.22 30.54
C LYS A 278 -1.33 -18.17 31.71
N ASN A 279 -1.76 -17.52 32.77
CA ASN A 279 -1.07 -17.54 34.05
C ASN A 279 -1.32 -18.88 34.78
N ASN A 280 -0.65 -19.07 35.93
CA ASN A 280 -0.81 -20.28 36.72
C ASN A 280 -2.24 -20.49 37.25
N ASN A 281 -3.08 -19.44 37.30
CA ASN A 281 -4.46 -19.50 37.72
C ASN A 281 -5.43 -19.84 36.56
N GLY A 282 -4.95 -19.97 35.37
CA GLY A 282 -5.74 -20.26 34.15
C GLY A 282 -6.30 -19.05 33.45
N ASP A 283 -6.02 -17.82 33.91
CA ASP A 283 -6.44 -16.58 33.26
C ASP A 283 -5.49 -16.23 32.11
N TYR A 284 -6.03 -15.60 31.07
CA TYR A 284 -5.21 -15.13 29.95
C TYR A 284 -4.34 -13.93 30.39
N TYR A 285 -3.05 -13.92 30.03
CA TYR A 285 -2.17 -12.78 30.29
C TYR A 285 -2.66 -11.52 29.58
N MET A 286 -3.20 -11.66 28.39
CA MET A 286 -3.79 -10.55 27.63
C MET A 286 -5.26 -10.41 28.03
N SER A 287 -5.59 -9.46 28.88
CA SER A 287 -6.96 -9.17 29.32
C SER A 287 -7.89 -8.72 28.19
N ASN A 288 -7.34 -8.30 27.06
CA ASN A 288 -8.06 -7.77 25.90
C ASN A 288 -8.30 -8.82 24.79
N VAL A 289 -8.47 -10.09 25.15
CA VAL A 289 -8.81 -11.13 24.16
C VAL A 289 -10.11 -10.83 23.41
N LEU A 290 -10.99 -10.02 24.00
CA LEU A 290 -12.25 -9.59 23.42
C LEU A 290 -12.16 -8.29 22.60
N ASP A 291 -11.05 -7.55 22.73
CA ASP A 291 -10.86 -6.27 22.08
C ASP A 291 -9.88 -6.45 20.87
N ALA A 292 -10.44 -6.85 19.74
CA ALA A 292 -9.69 -7.14 18.51
C ALA A 292 -9.06 -5.89 17.86
N VAL A 293 -9.27 -4.69 18.41
CA VAL A 293 -8.97 -3.41 17.73
C VAL A 293 -7.50 -3.00 17.83
N THR A 294 -6.76 -3.39 18.85
CA THR A 294 -5.37 -2.96 19.02
C THR A 294 -4.42 -4.13 19.27
N ARG A 295 -3.75 -4.56 18.20
CA ARG A 295 -2.67 -5.55 18.30
C ARG A 295 -1.40 -4.85 18.75
N LYS A 296 -1.17 -4.79 20.05
CA LYS A 296 0.04 -4.18 20.64
C LYS A 296 0.66 -5.09 21.69
N ALA A 297 1.97 -5.14 21.75
CA ALA A 297 2.73 -5.69 22.86
C ALA A 297 3.78 -4.66 23.28
N TRP A 298 3.88 -4.39 24.59
CA TRP A 298 4.82 -3.39 25.14
C TRP A 298 4.69 -2.00 24.50
N GLY A 299 3.46 -1.62 24.12
CA GLY A 299 3.19 -0.36 23.43
C GLY A 299 3.49 -0.36 21.91
N VAL A 300 4.18 -1.38 21.41
CA VAL A 300 4.57 -1.52 19.99
C VAL A 300 3.48 -2.22 19.19
N THR A 301 3.20 -1.72 18.01
CA THR A 301 2.20 -2.30 17.10
C THR A 301 2.67 -3.65 16.54
N ILE A 302 1.79 -4.64 16.56
CA ILE A 302 2.05 -5.96 15.98
C ILE A 302 1.45 -6.05 14.60
N ALA A 303 2.28 -6.30 13.60
CA ALA A 303 1.90 -6.67 12.25
C ALA A 303 1.93 -8.20 12.12
N THR A 304 0.77 -8.81 11.87
CA THR A 304 0.72 -10.25 11.58
C THR A 304 0.97 -10.46 10.10
N VAL A 305 2.03 -11.18 9.77
CA VAL A 305 2.54 -11.36 8.41
C VAL A 305 2.46 -12.84 8.05
N ALA A 306 1.64 -13.17 7.07
CA ALA A 306 1.37 -14.57 6.70
C ALA A 306 2.60 -15.29 6.11
N GLY A 307 3.50 -14.55 5.47
CA GLY A 307 4.73 -15.09 4.87
C GLY A 307 5.88 -15.34 5.86
N LEU A 308 5.75 -14.92 7.12
CA LEU A 308 6.78 -15.18 8.13
C LEU A 308 6.69 -16.60 8.67
N ALA A 309 7.86 -17.23 8.78
CA ALA A 309 7.97 -18.55 9.39
C ALA A 309 7.57 -18.50 10.88
N ALA A 310 6.75 -19.45 11.30
CA ALA A 310 6.35 -19.59 12.70
C ALA A 310 7.59 -19.79 13.61
N GLY A 311 7.57 -19.14 14.76
CA GLY A 311 8.69 -19.14 15.71
C GLY A 311 9.75 -18.08 15.44
N THR A 312 9.53 -17.18 14.46
CA THR A 312 10.43 -16.06 14.17
C THR A 312 9.64 -14.75 14.15
N ALA A 313 10.14 -13.74 14.82
CA ALA A 313 9.61 -12.38 14.71
C ALA A 313 10.74 -11.37 14.47
N TYR A 314 10.36 -10.22 13.96
CA TYR A 314 11.26 -9.09 13.78
C TYR A 314 10.71 -7.87 14.52
N VAL A 315 11.51 -7.32 15.41
CA VAL A 315 11.23 -6.03 16.04
C VAL A 315 11.95 -4.95 15.23
N ILE A 316 11.16 -4.09 14.61
CA ILE A 316 11.63 -3.06 13.67
C ILE A 316 11.58 -1.72 14.39
N GLY A 317 12.72 -1.07 14.52
CA GLY A 317 12.84 0.27 15.08
C GLY A 317 12.44 1.35 14.07
N GLN A 318 12.24 2.54 14.58
CA GLN A 318 11.94 3.71 13.77
C GLN A 318 13.04 3.97 12.73
N ASP A 319 12.64 4.30 11.50
CA ASP A 319 13.52 4.60 10.36
C ASP A 319 14.52 3.46 9.99
N ALA A 320 14.24 2.23 10.42
CA ALA A 320 15.07 1.08 10.08
C ALA A 320 14.89 0.61 8.64
N LEU A 321 13.64 0.57 8.20
CA LEU A 321 13.21 0.10 6.88
C LEU A 321 12.36 1.15 6.17
N THR A 322 12.52 1.24 4.86
CA THR A 322 11.69 2.08 4.00
C THR A 322 11.41 1.34 2.69
N LEU A 323 10.17 1.35 2.26
CA LEU A 323 9.80 0.81 0.96
C LEU A 323 9.92 1.92 -0.09
N SER A 324 10.93 1.82 -0.95
CA SER A 324 11.08 2.71 -2.11
C SER A 324 10.20 2.21 -3.26
N THR A 325 9.42 3.10 -3.85
CA THR A 325 8.52 2.80 -4.98
C THR A 325 8.83 3.68 -6.19
N GLY A 326 8.63 3.15 -7.38
CA GLY A 326 8.76 3.91 -8.64
C GLY A 326 7.53 4.75 -9.00
N GLY A 327 6.52 4.79 -8.12
CA GLY A 327 5.28 5.52 -8.35
C GLY A 327 4.04 4.64 -8.24
N GLN A 328 3.13 4.81 -9.16
CA GLN A 328 1.85 4.09 -9.18
C GLN A 328 2.03 2.65 -9.69
N ILE A 329 1.11 1.79 -9.28
CA ILE A 329 0.91 0.48 -9.90
C ILE A 329 0.19 0.73 -11.22
N ASP A 330 0.78 0.30 -12.31
CA ASP A 330 0.22 0.45 -13.64
C ASP A 330 -0.67 -0.75 -13.99
N VAL A 331 -1.90 -0.46 -14.44
CA VAL A 331 -2.86 -1.47 -14.90
C VAL A 331 -3.14 -1.20 -16.37
N GLU A 332 -2.71 -2.09 -17.22
CA GLU A 332 -2.87 -1.95 -18.67
C GLU A 332 -3.69 -3.09 -19.25
N TRP A 333 -4.54 -2.76 -20.23
CA TRP A 333 -5.34 -3.71 -20.99
C TRP A 333 -4.88 -3.78 -22.43
N ASN A 334 -4.55 -4.97 -22.90
CA ASN A 334 -4.15 -5.21 -24.27
C ASN A 334 -5.24 -5.96 -25.05
N PRO A 335 -5.98 -5.27 -25.94
CA PRO A 335 -7.00 -5.90 -26.78
C PRO A 335 -6.44 -6.52 -28.07
N TYR A 336 -5.13 -6.39 -28.33
CA TYR A 336 -4.55 -6.75 -29.62
C TYR A 336 -3.86 -8.12 -29.64
N SER A 337 -3.46 -8.66 -28.49
CA SER A 337 -2.71 -9.92 -28.40
C SER A 337 -3.52 -11.14 -28.80
N SER A 338 -4.86 -11.07 -28.74
CA SER A 338 -5.80 -12.13 -29.09
C SER A 338 -6.94 -11.54 -29.94
N PHE A 339 -6.57 -10.77 -30.96
CA PHE A 339 -7.49 -10.03 -31.80
C PHE A 339 -8.44 -10.94 -32.58
N ASP A 340 -7.95 -12.07 -33.04
CA ASP A 340 -8.67 -13.11 -33.81
C ASP A 340 -9.75 -13.83 -32.97
N THR A 341 -9.59 -13.85 -31.65
CA THR A 341 -10.52 -14.51 -30.72
C THR A 341 -11.35 -13.52 -29.89
N ASN A 342 -11.27 -12.21 -30.18
CA ASN A 342 -11.96 -11.15 -29.43
C ASN A 342 -11.67 -11.14 -27.92
N GLN A 343 -10.44 -11.48 -27.54
CA GLN A 343 -10.01 -11.53 -26.15
C GLN A 343 -9.12 -10.35 -25.80
N THR A 344 -9.12 -9.99 -24.52
CA THR A 344 -8.32 -8.90 -23.94
C THR A 344 -7.55 -9.44 -22.74
N ILE A 345 -6.30 -9.01 -22.60
CA ILE A 345 -5.41 -9.40 -21.49
C ILE A 345 -5.13 -8.17 -20.64
N ALA A 346 -5.21 -8.34 -19.31
CA ALA A 346 -4.81 -7.32 -18.35
C ALA A 346 -3.41 -7.59 -17.83
N ARG A 347 -2.59 -6.53 -17.68
CA ARG A 347 -1.29 -6.55 -17.01
C ARG A 347 -1.31 -5.58 -15.85
N VAL A 348 -0.78 -6.01 -14.72
CA VAL A 348 -0.58 -5.16 -13.54
C VAL A 348 0.89 -5.23 -13.16
N GLU A 349 1.54 -4.08 -13.04
CA GLU A 349 2.94 -4.00 -12.69
C GLU A 349 3.25 -2.79 -11.80
N GLY A 350 4.33 -2.91 -11.03
CA GLY A 350 4.88 -1.83 -10.23
C GLY A 350 6.36 -2.06 -9.95
N ARG A 351 7.04 -1.06 -9.36
CA ARG A 351 8.48 -1.10 -9.10
C ARG A 351 8.74 -0.76 -7.65
N TRP A 352 9.48 -1.63 -6.97
CA TRP A 352 9.80 -1.47 -5.56
C TRP A 352 11.22 -1.87 -5.23
N GLN A 353 11.68 -1.39 -4.08
CA GLN A 353 12.90 -1.83 -3.41
C GLN A 353 12.75 -1.63 -1.90
N LEU A 354 13.20 -2.61 -1.12
CA LEU A 354 13.27 -2.46 0.33
C LEU A 354 14.63 -1.86 0.69
N ASP A 355 14.62 -0.70 1.33
CA ASP A 355 15.82 -0.02 1.81
C ASP A 355 15.96 -0.22 3.32
N CYS A 356 17.10 -0.76 3.72
CA CYS A 356 17.54 -0.78 5.11
C CYS A 356 18.71 0.19 5.28
N TYR A 357 18.52 1.24 6.05
CA TYR A 357 19.56 2.25 6.30
C TYR A 357 20.42 1.92 7.50
N SER A 358 19.88 1.25 8.50
CA SER A 358 20.60 0.87 9.71
C SER A 358 20.15 -0.52 10.18
N PRO A 359 20.86 -1.59 9.81
CA PRO A 359 20.54 -2.95 10.22
C PRO A 359 20.46 -3.14 11.73
N GLN A 360 21.27 -2.37 12.51
CA GLN A 360 21.27 -2.42 13.98
C GLN A 360 19.93 -2.00 14.62
N ARG A 361 19.05 -1.34 13.86
CA ARG A 361 17.69 -0.95 14.31
C ARG A 361 16.65 -2.05 14.10
N ILE A 362 17.08 -3.25 13.73
CA ILE A 362 16.23 -4.42 13.55
C ILE A 362 16.73 -5.52 14.45
N VAL A 363 15.80 -6.18 15.15
CA VAL A 363 16.10 -7.34 16.00
C VAL A 363 15.29 -8.54 15.50
N LYS A 364 16.00 -9.57 15.03
CA LYS A 364 15.40 -10.87 14.74
C LYS A 364 15.26 -11.66 16.03
N THR A 365 14.07 -12.12 16.34
CA THR A 365 13.76 -12.86 17.56
C THR A 365 13.33 -14.28 17.26
N THR A 366 13.83 -15.22 18.07
CA THR A 366 13.36 -16.61 18.07
C THR A 366 12.29 -16.76 19.14
N LEU A 367 11.05 -17.04 18.73
CA LEU A 367 9.87 -17.10 19.61
C LEU A 367 9.56 -18.49 20.15
N LYS A 368 10.46 -19.43 19.98
CA LYS A 368 10.28 -20.82 20.40
C LYS A 368 11.57 -21.33 21.03
N ALA A 369 11.43 -22.08 22.14
CA ALA A 369 12.55 -22.83 22.70
C ALA A 369 13.12 -23.81 21.68
N ALA A 370 14.45 -23.96 21.68
CA ALA A 370 15.17 -24.89 20.80
C ALA A 370 14.82 -26.35 21.10
#